data_d765d57eb7f436d8d3cf157b30a52eb3
#
_entry.id   d765d57eb7f436d8d3cf157b30a52eb3
#
_cell.length_a   1.000
_cell.length_b   1.000
_cell.length_c   1.000
_cell.angle_alpha   90.00
_cell.angle_beta   90.00
_cell.angle_gamma   90.00
#
_symmetry.space_group_name_H-M   'P 1'
#
loop_
_entity.id
_entity.type
_entity.pdbx_description
1 polymer ?
#
loop_
_entity_poly.entity_id
_entity_poly.type
_entity_poly.pdbx_seq_one_letter_code
_entity_poly.pdbx_strand_id
1 'polypeptide(L)'
;MQRSILGILLVIAFVITSCHLAFSPSLSERSPNIPPPTPSTLPQASPSSQPPQVNATRLFEHIEALNFERFESSDRDRARRYLVQTLAGFGWKPQLQTFEGGMNIFAQRPGLSADAGAILVTAHYDTVKGSPGADDNGSAIAATLEVARLLGFRSTQRPLWLAFFDREETGLLGSLNFTSRPENLVNLAGVVNLEMMGYACYTSGCQKYPEGLPVPLLGDRGDFLGVIGDQEHLPLLNAFQATTTTQPTQPKLPAIIAVPIPLKGLLTPDVLRSDHAPFWAKNIGAVMVGDTANFRNPHYHQPSDTPDTLDRAFFAGATQRVVNAVTTLLDSREALTTTAN
;
A
#
# COMPACT_ATOMS: atom_id res chain seq x y z
N MET A 1 -39.18 -52.59 4.22
CA MET A 1 -38.24 -53.73 4.36
C MET A 1 -36.99 -53.21 5.02
N GLN A 2 -36.82 -53.60 6.27
CA GLN A 2 -35.66 -53.36 7.13
C GLN A 2 -34.44 -54.11 6.65
N ARG A 3 -33.24 -53.55 6.77
CA ARG A 3 -32.06 -54.31 7.19
C ARG A 3 -31.01 -53.34 7.76
N SER A 4 -30.87 -53.43 9.07
CA SER A 4 -29.76 -52.99 9.88
C SER A 4 -28.51 -53.81 9.56
N ILE A 5 -27.30 -53.20 9.58
CA ILE A 5 -26.05 -53.92 9.83
C ILE A 5 -25.24 -53.12 10.83
N LEU A 6 -25.04 -53.77 11.94
CA LEU A 6 -24.21 -53.52 13.12
C LEU A 6 -22.76 -53.91 12.78
N GLY A 7 -21.76 -53.24 13.28
CA GLY A 7 -20.40 -53.78 13.13
C GLY A 7 -19.31 -52.90 13.70
N ILE A 8 -19.03 -53.11 14.95
CA ILE A 8 -17.78 -53.46 15.63
C ILE A 8 -16.76 -52.33 15.85
N LEU A 9 -16.71 -51.85 17.11
CA LEU A 9 -15.59 -51.19 17.76
C LEU A 9 -14.46 -52.20 18.01
N LEU A 10 -13.24 -51.89 17.59
CA LEU A 10 -12.00 -52.54 18.02
C LEU A 10 -11.24 -51.62 18.97
N VAL A 11 -11.20 -51.99 20.26
CA VAL A 11 -10.35 -51.34 21.28
C VAL A 11 -9.02 -52.10 21.31
N ILE A 12 -7.91 -51.43 21.04
CA ILE A 12 -6.56 -51.99 21.26
C ILE A 12 -5.98 -51.30 22.49
N ALA A 13 -5.86 -52.08 23.57
CA ALA A 13 -5.15 -51.70 24.78
C ALA A 13 -3.67 -51.98 24.61
N PHE A 14 -2.80 -50.97 24.77
CA PHE A 14 -1.35 -51.17 24.90
C PHE A 14 -0.98 -51.21 26.39
N VAL A 15 -0.47 -52.38 26.79
CA VAL A 15 0.15 -52.62 28.11
C VAL A 15 1.59 -52.09 28.07
N ILE A 16 1.90 -51.12 28.91
CA ILE A 16 3.28 -50.64 29.14
C ILE A 16 3.83 -51.34 30.37
N THR A 17 4.81 -52.20 30.17
CA THR A 17 5.56 -52.87 31.24
C THR A 17 6.65 -51.96 31.75
N SER A 18 6.61 -51.57 33.03
CA SER A 18 7.65 -50.79 33.71
C SER A 18 8.80 -51.69 34.12
N CYS A 19 10.00 -51.41 33.64
CA CYS A 19 11.24 -51.91 34.22
C CYS A 19 11.84 -50.87 35.18
N HIS A 20 11.83 -51.17 36.49
CA HIS A 20 12.59 -50.44 37.48
C HIS A 20 14.03 -50.93 37.51
N LEU A 21 14.97 -50.04 37.18
CA LEU A 21 16.39 -50.25 37.51
C LEU A 21 16.77 -49.22 38.55
N ALA A 22 17.14 -49.73 39.74
CA ALA A 22 17.66 -48.98 40.83
C ALA A 22 19.13 -48.58 40.53
N PHE A 23 19.45 -47.31 40.69
CA PHE A 23 20.80 -46.80 40.71
C PHE A 23 21.06 -46.03 42.01
N SER A 24 22.11 -46.42 42.72
CA SER A 24 22.60 -45.81 43.96
C SER A 24 23.29 -44.47 43.70
N PRO A 25 23.39 -43.58 44.73
CA PRO A 25 23.88 -42.24 44.55
C PRO A 25 25.38 -42.11 44.62
N SER A 26 26.00 -41.36 43.73
CA SER A 26 27.38 -40.93 43.81
C SER A 26 27.51 -39.40 43.80
N LEU A 27 28.11 -38.91 44.88
CA LEU A 27 28.93 -37.72 45.07
C LEU A 27 28.56 -36.39 44.36
N SER A 28 28.17 -35.48 45.23
CA SER A 28 28.03 -34.03 45.02
C SER A 28 29.36 -33.41 44.56
N GLU A 29 29.41 -32.97 43.29
CA GLU A 29 30.34 -31.91 42.89
C GLU A 29 29.55 -30.58 42.83
N ARG A 30 29.94 -29.61 43.64
CA ARG A 30 29.41 -28.26 43.60
C ARG A 30 29.87 -27.55 42.34
N SER A 31 28.99 -27.39 41.38
CA SER A 31 29.17 -26.42 40.28
C SER A 31 29.19 -24.99 40.83
N PRO A 32 30.06 -24.11 40.31
CA PRO A 32 30.05 -22.71 40.70
C PRO A 32 28.76 -22.04 40.20
N ASN A 33 28.14 -21.27 41.10
CA ASN A 33 26.95 -20.48 40.84
C ASN A 33 27.30 -19.34 39.86
N ILE A 34 27.10 -19.57 38.55
CA ILE A 34 27.16 -18.52 37.54
C ILE A 34 25.78 -17.86 37.55
N PRO A 35 25.68 -16.55 37.87
CA PRO A 35 24.41 -15.84 37.77
C PRO A 35 23.92 -15.89 36.30
N PRO A 36 22.60 -16.01 36.09
CA PRO A 36 22.05 -15.98 34.71
C PRO A 36 22.45 -14.67 34.04
N PRO A 37 22.77 -14.69 32.73
CA PRO A 37 23.08 -13.46 32.01
C PRO A 37 21.88 -12.52 32.08
N THR A 38 22.15 -11.30 32.52
CA THR A 38 21.18 -10.20 32.50
C THR A 38 20.65 -10.09 31.09
N PRO A 39 19.33 -10.05 30.86
CA PRO A 39 18.80 -9.85 29.51
C PRO A 39 19.35 -8.53 28.99
N SER A 40 20.22 -8.61 27.99
CA SER A 40 20.71 -7.46 27.27
C SER A 40 19.49 -6.87 26.53
N THR A 41 18.95 -5.78 27.06
CA THR A 41 18.00 -4.97 26.34
C THR A 41 18.72 -4.42 25.12
N LEU A 42 18.44 -5.00 23.94
CA LEU A 42 18.82 -4.38 22.68
C LEU A 42 18.38 -2.92 22.73
N PRO A 43 19.23 -1.95 22.37
CA PRO A 43 18.84 -0.55 22.36
C PRO A 43 17.63 -0.44 21.43
N GLN A 44 16.48 -0.08 21.98
CA GLN A 44 15.34 0.31 21.20
C GLN A 44 15.76 1.57 20.45
N ALA A 45 16.01 1.43 19.13
CA ALA A 45 16.33 2.56 18.28
C ALA A 45 15.18 3.56 18.43
N SER A 46 15.48 4.73 18.95
CA SER A 46 14.53 5.86 18.95
C SER A 46 14.02 6.04 17.55
N PRO A 47 12.72 6.23 17.32
CA PRO A 47 12.17 6.43 16.00
C PRO A 47 12.91 7.60 15.35
N SER A 48 13.57 7.37 14.23
CA SER A 48 14.17 8.44 13.44
C SER A 48 13.06 9.41 13.06
N SER A 49 13.17 10.67 13.46
CA SER A 49 12.17 11.69 13.19
C SER A 49 12.08 12.08 11.69
N GLN A 50 13.00 11.59 10.88
CA GLN A 50 13.05 11.90 9.46
C GLN A 50 12.50 10.76 8.60
N PRO A 51 11.72 11.08 7.54
CA PRO A 51 11.29 10.11 6.55
C PRO A 51 12.50 9.46 5.87
N PRO A 52 12.45 8.14 5.61
CA PRO A 52 13.52 7.46 4.90
C PRO A 52 13.58 7.88 3.42
N GLN A 53 14.76 7.66 2.81
CA GLN A 53 15.04 8.10 1.44
C GLN A 53 14.64 7.06 0.40
N VAL A 54 13.95 7.52 -0.64
CA VAL A 54 13.57 6.75 -1.81
C VAL A 54 14.80 6.45 -2.67
N ASN A 55 14.84 5.24 -3.23
CA ASN A 55 15.88 4.83 -4.17
C ASN A 55 15.30 4.79 -5.61
N ALA A 56 15.65 5.79 -6.42
CA ALA A 56 15.18 5.91 -7.79
C ALA A 56 15.52 4.70 -8.67
N THR A 57 16.66 4.06 -8.47
CA THR A 57 17.05 2.86 -9.24
C THR A 57 16.09 1.72 -8.97
N ARG A 58 15.74 1.47 -7.70
CA ARG A 58 14.77 0.43 -7.32
C ARG A 58 13.38 0.67 -7.89
N LEU A 59 12.94 1.92 -7.93
CA LEU A 59 11.65 2.25 -8.55
C LEU A 59 11.61 1.78 -10.00
N PHE A 60 12.66 2.08 -10.77
CA PHE A 60 12.73 1.67 -12.18
C PHE A 60 12.95 0.18 -12.35
N GLU A 61 13.67 -0.50 -11.45
CA GLU A 61 13.76 -1.98 -11.45
C GLU A 61 12.39 -2.62 -11.33
N HIS A 62 11.49 -2.07 -10.50
CA HIS A 62 10.11 -2.57 -10.38
C HIS A 62 9.28 -2.29 -11.64
N ILE A 63 9.40 -1.09 -12.23
CA ILE A 63 8.70 -0.74 -13.46
C ILE A 63 9.14 -1.67 -14.60
N GLU A 64 10.44 -1.85 -14.81
CA GLU A 64 10.98 -2.73 -15.85
C GLU A 64 10.53 -4.20 -15.67
N ALA A 65 10.47 -4.69 -14.43
CA ALA A 65 9.99 -6.03 -14.13
C ALA A 65 8.50 -6.22 -14.45
N LEU A 66 7.72 -5.13 -14.45
CA LEU A 66 6.28 -5.11 -14.71
C LEU A 66 5.93 -4.50 -16.08
N ASN A 67 6.92 -4.19 -16.91
CA ASN A 67 6.72 -3.63 -18.24
C ASN A 67 6.18 -4.69 -19.23
N PHE A 68 4.94 -5.09 -19.05
CA PHE A 68 4.18 -5.99 -19.93
C PHE A 68 2.69 -5.82 -19.67
N GLU A 69 1.87 -6.09 -20.68
CA GLU A 69 0.41 -6.08 -20.57
C GLU A 69 -0.03 -7.00 -19.43
N ARG A 70 -0.95 -6.51 -18.57
CA ARG A 70 -1.49 -7.24 -17.39
C ARG A 70 -3.02 -7.33 -17.47
N PHE A 71 -3.55 -7.50 -18.69
CA PHE A 71 -4.99 -7.57 -18.96
C PHE A 71 -5.53 -8.99 -18.80
N GLU A 72 -4.88 -9.99 -19.43
CA GLU A 72 -5.34 -11.37 -19.33
C GLU A 72 -5.01 -11.98 -17.95
N SER A 73 -5.76 -13.01 -17.55
CA SER A 73 -5.57 -13.63 -16.22
C SER A 73 -4.16 -14.17 -16.02
N SER A 74 -3.56 -14.78 -17.05
CA SER A 74 -2.18 -15.31 -17.00
C SER A 74 -1.14 -14.23 -16.70
N ASP A 75 -1.33 -13.04 -17.28
CA ASP A 75 -0.40 -11.93 -17.12
C ASP A 75 -0.56 -11.27 -15.76
N ARG A 76 -1.82 -11.11 -15.29
CA ARG A 76 -2.08 -10.69 -13.91
C ARG A 76 -1.51 -11.70 -12.90
N ASP A 77 -1.56 -13.01 -13.19
CA ASP A 77 -0.93 -14.03 -12.34
C ASP A 77 0.60 -13.88 -12.30
N ARG A 78 1.22 -13.51 -13.41
CA ARG A 78 2.65 -13.21 -13.46
C ARG A 78 2.99 -11.99 -12.60
N ALA A 79 2.26 -10.90 -12.74
CA ALA A 79 2.44 -9.69 -11.93
C ALA A 79 2.22 -9.98 -10.43
N ARG A 80 1.15 -10.70 -10.09
CA ARG A 80 0.84 -11.09 -8.72
C ARG A 80 1.94 -11.92 -8.05
N ARG A 81 2.52 -12.89 -8.78
CA ARG A 81 3.67 -13.65 -8.27
C ARG A 81 4.85 -12.75 -7.97
N TYR A 82 5.15 -11.81 -8.87
CA TYR A 82 6.22 -10.83 -8.66
C TYR A 82 5.99 -9.99 -7.40
N LEU A 83 4.79 -9.44 -7.22
CA LEU A 83 4.41 -8.61 -6.08
C LEU A 83 4.49 -9.39 -4.76
N VAL A 84 3.93 -10.61 -4.72
CA VAL A 84 3.96 -11.47 -3.54
C VAL A 84 5.39 -11.82 -3.15
N GLN A 85 6.24 -12.19 -4.12
CA GLN A 85 7.65 -12.51 -3.87
C GLN A 85 8.43 -11.29 -3.38
N THR A 86 8.21 -10.12 -3.97
CA THR A 86 8.86 -8.87 -3.58
C THR A 86 8.48 -8.46 -2.16
N LEU A 87 7.19 -8.49 -1.82
CA LEU A 87 6.70 -8.22 -0.47
C LEU A 87 7.26 -9.22 0.55
N ALA A 88 7.28 -10.51 0.21
CA ALA A 88 7.87 -11.54 1.07
C ALA A 88 9.38 -11.31 1.27
N GLY A 89 10.10 -10.89 0.23
CA GLY A 89 11.51 -10.50 0.31
C GLY A 89 11.75 -9.30 1.23
N PHE A 90 10.79 -8.40 1.35
CA PHE A 90 10.77 -7.32 2.34
C PHE A 90 10.25 -7.77 3.71
N GLY A 91 10.01 -9.08 3.92
CA GLY A 91 9.54 -9.66 5.17
C GLY A 91 8.05 -9.42 5.48
N TRP A 92 7.23 -8.99 4.52
CA TRP A 92 5.79 -8.97 4.66
C TRP A 92 5.19 -10.36 4.51
N LYS A 93 3.94 -10.54 4.96
CA LYS A 93 3.15 -11.77 4.79
C LYS A 93 1.92 -11.46 3.95
N PRO A 94 2.05 -11.34 2.62
CA PRO A 94 0.92 -11.01 1.76
C PRO A 94 -0.11 -12.14 1.77
N GLN A 95 -1.38 -11.75 1.80
CA GLN A 95 -2.55 -12.60 1.71
C GLN A 95 -3.24 -12.36 0.37
N LEU A 96 -3.78 -13.41 -0.23
CA LEU A 96 -4.54 -13.33 -1.47
C LEU A 96 -6.03 -13.31 -1.16
N GLN A 97 -6.73 -12.28 -1.60
CA GLN A 97 -8.18 -12.14 -1.44
C GLN A 97 -8.85 -12.37 -2.78
N THR A 98 -9.33 -13.60 -3.00
CA THR A 98 -10.01 -13.99 -4.25
C THR A 98 -11.42 -13.40 -4.32
N PHE A 99 -11.80 -12.97 -5.51
CA PHE A 99 -13.16 -12.57 -5.88
C PHE A 99 -13.48 -13.05 -7.30
N GLU A 100 -14.71 -12.84 -7.77
CA GLU A 100 -15.11 -13.29 -9.10
C GLU A 100 -14.28 -12.58 -10.18
N GLY A 101 -13.50 -13.38 -10.91
CA GLY A 101 -12.65 -12.93 -12.01
C GLY A 101 -11.34 -12.23 -11.62
N GLY A 102 -10.98 -12.16 -10.31
CA GLY A 102 -9.77 -11.48 -9.87
C GLY A 102 -9.26 -11.90 -8.50
N MET A 103 -8.14 -11.30 -8.08
CA MET A 103 -7.50 -11.62 -6.81
C MET A 103 -6.65 -10.45 -6.31
N ASN A 104 -7.08 -9.79 -5.23
CA ASN A 104 -6.31 -8.75 -4.58
C ASN A 104 -5.15 -9.34 -3.77
N ILE A 105 -4.09 -8.55 -3.59
CA ILE A 105 -3.00 -8.83 -2.64
C ILE A 105 -3.17 -7.87 -1.47
N PHE A 106 -3.16 -8.40 -0.24
CA PHE A 106 -3.30 -7.61 0.98
C PHE A 106 -2.22 -7.98 1.99
N ALA A 107 -1.58 -6.99 2.60
CA ALA A 107 -0.54 -7.22 3.60
C ALA A 107 -0.65 -6.19 4.73
N GLN A 108 -0.34 -6.60 5.96
CA GLN A 108 -0.51 -5.79 7.16
C GLN A 108 0.75 -5.81 8.02
N ARG A 109 1.06 -4.67 8.62
CA ARG A 109 2.05 -4.50 9.69
C ARG A 109 1.39 -3.83 10.89
N PRO A 110 1.62 -4.34 12.10
CA PRO A 110 1.11 -3.71 13.32
C PRO A 110 1.79 -2.36 13.55
N GLY A 111 1.08 -1.47 14.23
CA GLY A 111 1.61 -0.27 14.86
C GLY A 111 1.70 -0.47 16.38
N LEU A 112 2.24 0.53 17.08
CA LEU A 112 2.30 0.56 18.55
C LEU A 112 0.91 0.75 19.17
N SER A 113 -0.01 1.39 18.44
CA SER A 113 -1.38 1.73 18.86
C SER A 113 -2.37 1.22 17.83
N ALA A 114 -2.86 0.01 18.05
CA ALA A 114 -3.84 -0.60 17.13
C ALA A 114 -5.15 0.21 17.06
N ASP A 115 -5.52 0.87 18.17
CA ASP A 115 -6.70 1.74 18.30
C ASP A 115 -6.60 3.06 17.53
N ALA A 116 -5.39 3.47 17.13
CA ALA A 116 -5.20 4.65 16.27
C ALA A 116 -5.74 4.48 14.85
N GLY A 117 -6.02 3.24 14.44
CA GLY A 117 -6.46 2.89 13.10
C GLY A 117 -5.35 2.87 12.06
N ALA A 118 -5.45 1.98 11.08
CA ALA A 118 -4.44 1.74 10.06
C ALA A 118 -4.46 2.80 8.96
N ILE A 119 -3.29 3.03 8.35
CA ILE A 119 -3.17 3.69 7.04
C ILE A 119 -2.97 2.60 5.98
N LEU A 120 -3.83 2.60 4.98
CA LEU A 120 -3.75 1.71 3.83
C LEU A 120 -3.14 2.46 2.64
N VAL A 121 -2.06 1.93 2.06
CA VAL A 121 -1.49 2.42 0.79
C VAL A 121 -1.83 1.43 -0.31
N THR A 122 -2.36 1.93 -1.44
CA THR A 122 -2.88 1.08 -2.51
C THR A 122 -2.41 1.50 -3.88
N ALA A 123 -2.36 0.52 -4.80
CA ALA A 123 -2.27 0.68 -6.25
C ALA A 123 -2.98 -0.49 -6.92
N HIS A 124 -3.49 -0.33 -8.14
CA HIS A 124 -3.92 -1.48 -8.93
C HIS A 124 -2.77 -2.09 -9.73
N TYR A 125 -2.92 -3.36 -10.14
CA TYR A 125 -1.84 -4.05 -10.83
C TYR A 125 -2.21 -4.61 -12.21
N ASP A 126 -3.47 -4.54 -12.59
CA ASP A 126 -3.91 -4.81 -13.95
C ASP A 126 -3.63 -3.62 -14.89
N THR A 127 -3.83 -3.82 -16.18
CA THR A 127 -3.77 -2.79 -17.22
C THR A 127 -4.93 -2.96 -18.18
N VAL A 128 -5.20 -1.93 -18.98
CA VAL A 128 -6.04 -2.10 -20.17
C VAL A 128 -5.35 -3.01 -21.20
N LYS A 129 -6.16 -3.57 -22.10
CA LYS A 129 -5.65 -4.37 -23.20
C LYS A 129 -4.78 -3.53 -24.13
N GLY A 130 -3.61 -4.05 -24.48
CA GLY A 130 -2.68 -3.42 -25.43
C GLY A 130 -1.72 -2.41 -24.78
N SER A 131 -1.83 -2.10 -23.48
CA SER A 131 -0.89 -1.23 -22.78
C SER A 131 0.06 -2.04 -21.88
N PRO A 132 1.38 -1.80 -21.92
CA PRO A 132 2.29 -2.39 -20.94
C PRO A 132 2.18 -1.75 -19.54
N GLY A 133 1.58 -0.55 -19.44
CA GLY A 133 1.23 0.09 -18.18
C GLY A 133 2.42 0.44 -17.30
N ALA A 134 3.42 1.11 -17.87
CA ALA A 134 4.59 1.54 -17.08
C ALA A 134 4.24 2.64 -16.09
N ASP A 135 3.42 3.60 -16.51
CA ASP A 135 2.84 4.60 -15.62
C ASP A 135 1.54 4.10 -15.02
N ASP A 136 0.64 3.56 -15.84
CA ASP A 136 -0.69 3.07 -15.49
C ASP A 136 -0.73 1.53 -15.29
N ASN A 137 -0.54 0.98 -14.11
CA ASN A 137 -0.23 1.66 -12.85
C ASN A 137 1.10 1.16 -12.27
N GLY A 138 2.08 0.83 -13.16
CA GLY A 138 3.41 0.33 -12.80
C GLY A 138 4.18 1.29 -11.88
N SER A 139 4.05 2.61 -12.12
CA SER A 139 4.68 3.64 -11.30
C SER A 139 4.12 3.65 -9.87
N ALA A 140 2.81 3.57 -9.71
CA ALA A 140 2.18 3.50 -8.39
C ALA A 140 2.49 2.19 -7.66
N ILE A 141 2.56 1.06 -8.39
CA ILE A 141 3.02 -0.21 -7.82
C ILE A 141 4.44 -0.06 -7.26
N ALA A 142 5.38 0.50 -8.05
CA ALA A 142 6.75 0.70 -7.64
C ALA A 142 6.86 1.62 -6.41
N ALA A 143 6.08 2.71 -6.38
CA ALA A 143 5.98 3.60 -5.23
C ALA A 143 5.44 2.88 -3.97
N THR A 144 4.39 2.06 -4.11
CA THR A 144 3.82 1.27 -3.01
C THR A 144 4.82 0.23 -2.48
N LEU A 145 5.58 -0.43 -3.37
CA LEU A 145 6.65 -1.36 -2.97
C LEU A 145 7.79 -0.64 -2.25
N GLU A 146 8.12 0.59 -2.64
CA GLU A 146 9.14 1.38 -1.96
C GLU A 146 8.66 1.84 -0.57
N VAL A 147 7.38 2.21 -0.40
CA VAL A 147 6.74 2.42 0.90
C VAL A 147 6.83 1.14 1.75
N ALA A 148 6.53 -0.02 1.18
CA ALA A 148 6.63 -1.32 1.86
C ALA A 148 8.04 -1.58 2.38
N ARG A 149 9.05 -1.32 1.56
CA ARG A 149 10.47 -1.53 1.89
C ARG A 149 10.94 -0.58 2.98
N LEU A 150 10.60 0.70 2.86
CA LEU A 150 11.12 1.76 3.73
C LEU A 150 10.42 1.81 5.10
N LEU A 151 9.10 1.55 5.12
CA LEU A 151 8.29 1.73 6.32
C LEU A 151 7.88 0.40 6.97
N GLY A 152 8.07 -0.73 6.29
CA GLY A 152 7.63 -2.04 6.77
C GLY A 152 8.28 -2.50 8.08
N PHE A 153 9.49 -2.05 8.41
CA PHE A 153 10.20 -2.38 9.65
C PHE A 153 10.31 -1.22 10.62
N ARG A 154 9.75 -0.07 10.26
CA ARG A 154 9.74 1.10 11.13
C ARG A 154 8.71 0.92 12.24
N SER A 155 9.08 1.28 13.47
CA SER A 155 8.15 1.39 14.58
C SER A 155 7.30 2.66 14.37
N THR A 156 5.99 2.49 14.18
CA THR A 156 5.03 3.58 13.91
C THR A 156 3.87 3.52 14.89
N GLN A 157 3.17 4.63 15.12
CA GLN A 157 1.99 4.66 15.98
C GLN A 157 0.85 3.83 15.35
N ARG A 158 0.52 4.11 14.09
CA ARG A 158 -0.53 3.40 13.36
C ARG A 158 -0.01 2.15 12.65
N PRO A 159 -0.85 1.12 12.48
CA PRO A 159 -0.58 0.03 11.56
C PRO A 159 -0.42 0.55 10.13
N LEU A 160 0.48 -0.07 9.36
CA LEU A 160 0.60 0.11 7.92
C LEU A 160 0.00 -1.09 7.19
N TRP A 161 -0.95 -0.83 6.31
CA TRP A 161 -1.56 -1.81 5.44
C TRP A 161 -1.21 -1.50 3.98
N LEU A 162 -1.12 -2.53 3.17
CA LEU A 162 -0.87 -2.44 1.73
C LEU A 162 -1.90 -3.26 0.99
N ALA A 163 -2.45 -2.72 -0.10
CA ALA A 163 -3.27 -3.50 -1.03
C ALA A 163 -2.86 -3.24 -2.46
N PHE A 164 -2.81 -4.32 -3.26
CA PHE A 164 -2.71 -4.21 -4.72
C PHE A 164 -3.99 -4.80 -5.29
N PHE A 165 -4.77 -3.94 -5.94
CA PHE A 165 -6.07 -4.31 -6.46
C PHE A 165 -5.97 -4.90 -7.87
N ASP A 166 -6.81 -5.89 -8.14
CA ASP A 166 -6.96 -6.51 -9.45
C ASP A 166 -8.21 -5.96 -10.14
N ARG A 167 -8.16 -5.80 -11.46
CA ARG A 167 -9.30 -5.41 -12.27
C ARG A 167 -9.88 -4.03 -11.93
N GLU A 168 -9.02 -3.08 -11.66
CA GLU A 168 -9.37 -1.68 -11.56
C GLU A 168 -9.94 -1.18 -12.89
N GLU A 169 -9.23 -1.47 -13.99
CA GLU A 169 -9.50 -1.07 -15.37
C GLU A 169 -10.82 -1.62 -15.94
N THR A 170 -11.41 -2.57 -15.26
CA THR A 170 -12.69 -3.18 -15.64
C THR A 170 -13.83 -2.78 -14.70
N GLY A 171 -13.67 -1.64 -14.02
CA GLY A 171 -14.71 -1.03 -13.18
C GLY A 171 -14.47 -1.19 -11.69
N LEU A 172 -13.23 -1.00 -11.22
CA LEU A 172 -12.84 -0.97 -9.81
C LEU A 172 -13.18 -2.27 -9.05
N LEU A 173 -13.20 -3.42 -9.74
CA LEU A 173 -13.74 -4.66 -9.18
C LEU A 173 -12.98 -5.11 -7.93
N GLY A 174 -11.65 -4.92 -7.91
CA GLY A 174 -10.82 -5.29 -6.76
C GLY A 174 -11.12 -4.47 -5.52
N SER A 175 -11.13 -3.15 -5.63
CA SER A 175 -11.42 -2.24 -4.52
C SER A 175 -12.88 -2.29 -4.08
N LEU A 176 -13.83 -2.49 -4.99
CA LEU A 176 -15.24 -2.75 -4.66
C LEU A 176 -15.37 -4.05 -3.85
N ASN A 177 -14.69 -5.14 -4.27
CA ASN A 177 -14.70 -6.37 -3.51
C ASN A 177 -14.01 -6.21 -2.14
N PHE A 178 -12.88 -5.49 -2.08
CA PHE A 178 -12.18 -5.22 -0.82
C PHE A 178 -13.07 -4.46 0.16
N THR A 179 -13.74 -3.42 -0.29
CA THR A 179 -14.62 -2.57 0.53
C THR A 179 -15.98 -3.21 0.84
N SER A 180 -16.36 -4.28 0.15
CA SER A 180 -17.55 -5.07 0.48
C SER A 180 -17.36 -5.98 1.70
N ARG A 181 -16.11 -6.19 2.14
CA ARG A 181 -15.75 -7.04 3.27
C ARG A 181 -15.56 -6.21 4.54
N PRO A 182 -16.48 -6.27 5.52
CA PRO A 182 -16.39 -5.46 6.73
C PRO A 182 -15.06 -5.64 7.48
N GLU A 183 -14.50 -6.86 7.47
CA GLU A 183 -13.22 -7.17 8.13
C GLU A 183 -12.02 -6.38 7.57
N ASN A 184 -12.07 -5.96 6.30
CA ASN A 184 -11.05 -5.12 5.69
C ASN A 184 -11.17 -3.65 6.11
N LEU A 185 -12.31 -3.24 6.65
CA LEU A 185 -12.61 -1.85 7.00
C LEU A 185 -12.50 -1.58 8.50
N VAL A 186 -12.52 -2.62 9.32
CA VAL A 186 -12.35 -2.50 10.76
C VAL A 186 -10.98 -1.92 11.08
N ASN A 187 -10.96 -0.84 11.88
CA ASN A 187 -9.74 -0.10 12.24
C ASN A 187 -8.98 0.52 11.05
N LEU A 188 -9.62 0.75 9.92
CA LEU A 188 -9.05 1.52 8.82
C LEU A 188 -9.32 3.01 9.05
N ALA A 189 -8.27 3.79 9.29
CA ALA A 189 -8.38 5.23 9.56
C ALA A 189 -8.29 6.08 8.30
N GLY A 190 -7.57 5.62 7.27
CA GLY A 190 -7.43 6.37 6.03
C GLY A 190 -6.71 5.59 4.94
N VAL A 191 -6.92 6.02 3.70
CA VAL A 191 -6.38 5.38 2.50
C VAL A 191 -5.57 6.38 1.68
N VAL A 192 -4.42 5.95 1.21
CA VAL A 192 -3.58 6.64 0.24
C VAL A 192 -3.55 5.78 -1.02
N ASN A 193 -4.40 6.11 -1.98
CA ASN A 193 -4.46 5.45 -3.27
C ASN A 193 -3.51 6.13 -4.24
N LEU A 194 -2.60 5.35 -4.83
CA LEU A 194 -1.63 5.86 -5.81
C LEU A 194 -2.10 5.52 -7.23
N GLU A 195 -2.10 6.55 -8.07
CA GLU A 195 -2.62 6.47 -9.44
C GLU A 195 -1.72 7.24 -10.39
N MET A 196 -0.94 6.52 -11.23
CA MET A 196 0.01 7.11 -12.17
C MET A 196 0.91 8.19 -11.52
N MET A 197 2.14 7.85 -11.28
CA MET A 197 3.05 8.65 -10.45
C MET A 197 4.27 9.18 -11.21
N GLY A 198 4.43 8.81 -12.49
CA GLY A 198 5.72 8.85 -13.14
C GLY A 198 5.86 9.87 -14.27
N TYR A 199 4.77 10.39 -14.83
CA TYR A 199 4.83 11.29 -15.98
C TYR A 199 4.83 12.77 -15.58
N ALA A 200 5.72 13.54 -16.17
CA ALA A 200 5.73 15.00 -16.04
C ALA A 200 5.84 15.68 -17.40
N CYS A 201 5.24 16.86 -17.53
CA CYS A 201 5.38 17.69 -18.72
C CYS A 201 5.64 19.15 -18.37
N TYR A 202 6.57 19.79 -19.09
CA TYR A 202 7.10 21.10 -18.76
C TYR A 202 6.76 22.19 -19.80
N THR A 203 6.07 21.81 -20.88
CA THR A 203 5.64 22.76 -21.92
C THR A 203 4.31 23.42 -21.53
N SER A 204 4.13 24.69 -21.93
CA SER A 204 2.85 25.38 -21.75
C SER A 204 1.71 24.63 -22.45
N GLY A 205 0.56 24.51 -21.80
CA GLY A 205 -0.65 23.84 -22.33
C GLY A 205 -0.65 22.32 -22.26
N CYS A 206 0.38 21.69 -21.68
CA CYS A 206 0.43 20.23 -21.57
C CYS A 206 -0.42 19.68 -20.41
N GLN A 207 -0.78 20.49 -19.41
CA GLN A 207 -1.70 20.12 -18.34
C GLN A 207 -3.11 20.61 -18.65
N LYS A 208 -4.06 19.70 -18.50
CA LYS A 208 -5.52 19.96 -18.51
C LYS A 208 -6.12 19.61 -17.17
N TYR A 209 -7.38 19.96 -16.96
CA TYR A 209 -8.09 19.70 -15.71
C TYR A 209 -9.50 19.19 -15.99
N PRO A 210 -10.07 18.35 -15.09
CA PRO A 210 -11.47 17.95 -15.15
C PRO A 210 -12.41 19.17 -15.10
N GLU A 211 -13.51 19.10 -15.82
CA GLU A 211 -14.57 20.09 -15.70
C GLU A 211 -15.18 20.06 -14.28
N GLY A 212 -15.50 21.24 -13.76
CA GLY A 212 -16.11 21.36 -12.42
C GLY A 212 -15.17 21.13 -11.25
N LEU A 213 -13.87 20.93 -11.48
CA LEU A 213 -12.92 20.84 -10.39
C LEU A 213 -12.83 22.20 -9.65
N PRO A 214 -13.01 22.26 -8.30
CA PRO A 214 -13.06 23.51 -7.55
C PRO A 214 -11.66 24.08 -7.29
N VAL A 215 -10.89 24.30 -8.34
CA VAL A 215 -9.54 24.89 -8.25
C VAL A 215 -9.43 26.12 -9.16
N PRO A 216 -8.79 27.19 -8.70
CA PRO A 216 -8.32 28.22 -9.60
C PRO A 216 -7.28 27.57 -10.54
N LEU A 217 -7.21 28.02 -11.79
CA LEU A 217 -6.23 27.54 -12.78
C LEU A 217 -4.83 27.61 -12.20
N LEU A 218 -4.25 26.47 -11.86
CA LEU A 218 -2.99 26.33 -11.14
C LEU A 218 -1.77 26.28 -12.07
N GLY A 219 -1.93 26.70 -13.32
CA GLY A 219 -0.93 26.62 -14.37
C GLY A 219 -1.29 25.58 -15.42
N ASP A 220 -0.54 25.61 -16.51
CA ASP A 220 -0.77 24.78 -17.68
C ASP A 220 0.37 23.77 -17.93
N ARG A 221 1.26 23.59 -16.95
CA ARG A 221 2.36 22.62 -16.94
C ARG A 221 2.09 21.52 -15.95
N GLY A 222 2.46 20.29 -16.31
CA GLY A 222 2.27 19.11 -15.50
C GLY A 222 3.53 18.69 -14.75
N ASP A 223 4.09 19.58 -13.92
CA ASP A 223 5.31 19.35 -13.11
C ASP A 223 5.02 19.31 -11.60
N PHE A 224 3.79 19.01 -11.24
CA PHE A 224 3.29 18.88 -9.87
C PHE A 224 2.68 17.49 -9.62
N LEU A 225 2.56 17.10 -8.36
CA LEU A 225 1.81 15.94 -7.91
C LEU A 225 0.42 16.37 -7.47
N GLY A 226 -0.63 15.82 -8.08
CA GLY A 226 -2.01 16.04 -7.71
C GLY A 226 -2.40 15.17 -6.51
N VAL A 227 -3.12 15.74 -5.56
CA VAL A 227 -3.71 15.01 -4.43
C VAL A 227 -5.14 15.45 -4.29
N ILE A 228 -6.09 14.55 -4.53
CA ILE A 228 -7.51 14.80 -4.26
C ILE A 228 -7.95 13.98 -3.05
N GLY A 229 -8.87 14.52 -2.26
CA GLY A 229 -9.42 13.84 -1.08
C GLY A 229 -10.78 14.42 -0.71
N ASP A 230 -11.59 13.67 0.01
CA ASP A 230 -12.90 14.14 0.48
C ASP A 230 -12.75 15.21 1.59
N GLN A 231 -13.70 16.14 1.63
CA GLN A 231 -13.66 17.26 2.58
C GLN A 231 -13.84 16.83 4.04
N GLU A 232 -14.43 15.68 4.27
CA GLU A 232 -14.62 15.12 5.62
C GLU A 232 -13.33 14.59 6.25
N HIS A 233 -12.25 14.45 5.45
CA HIS A 233 -10.98 13.87 5.90
C HIS A 233 -9.76 14.73 5.50
N LEU A 234 -9.85 16.06 5.67
CA LEU A 234 -8.77 17.01 5.35
C LEU A 234 -7.40 16.66 5.94
N PRO A 235 -7.27 16.05 7.14
CA PRO A 235 -5.96 15.66 7.65
C PRO A 235 -5.16 14.73 6.72
N LEU A 236 -5.81 13.91 5.89
CA LEU A 236 -5.15 13.09 4.86
C LEU A 236 -4.50 13.97 3.78
N LEU A 237 -5.21 14.98 3.28
CA LEU A 237 -4.68 15.96 2.32
C LEU A 237 -3.55 16.80 2.92
N ASN A 238 -3.73 17.27 4.16
CA ASN A 238 -2.77 18.11 4.86
C ASN A 238 -1.42 17.42 5.07
N ALA A 239 -1.40 16.08 5.23
CA ALA A 239 -0.16 15.31 5.35
C ALA A 239 0.75 15.47 4.12
N PHE A 240 0.19 15.67 2.93
CA PHE A 240 0.95 15.91 1.71
C PHE A 240 1.46 17.34 1.59
N GLN A 241 0.74 18.32 2.16
CA GLN A 241 1.12 19.73 2.15
C GLN A 241 2.23 20.06 3.16
N ALA A 242 2.23 19.38 4.32
CA ALA A 242 3.14 19.67 5.43
C ALA A 242 4.63 19.35 5.14
N THR A 243 4.91 18.54 4.12
CA THR A 243 6.25 18.01 3.84
C THR A 243 7.03 18.90 2.86
N THR A 244 7.51 20.06 3.31
CA THR A 244 8.21 21.04 2.45
C THR A 244 9.74 21.02 2.54
N THR A 245 10.34 20.29 3.48
CA THR A 245 11.80 20.32 3.68
C THR A 245 12.53 19.38 2.72
N THR A 246 13.27 19.96 1.77
CA THR A 246 14.27 19.24 0.96
C THR A 246 15.61 19.25 1.69
N GLN A 247 16.13 18.07 1.99
CA GLN A 247 17.55 17.92 2.34
C GLN A 247 18.39 18.01 1.06
N PRO A 248 19.61 18.53 1.07
CA PRO A 248 20.45 18.68 -0.13
C PRO A 248 20.72 17.37 -0.91
N THR A 249 20.53 16.22 -0.26
CA THR A 249 20.74 14.88 -0.83
C THR A 249 19.46 14.21 -1.31
N GLN A 250 18.29 14.86 -1.17
CA GLN A 250 17.00 14.32 -1.55
C GLN A 250 16.67 14.61 -3.02
N PRO A 251 15.86 13.75 -3.68
CA PRO A 251 15.28 14.10 -4.98
C PRO A 251 14.53 15.43 -4.86
N LYS A 252 14.58 16.25 -5.90
CA LYS A 252 13.76 17.47 -5.96
C LYS A 252 12.29 17.08 -5.82
N LEU A 253 11.63 17.56 -4.78
CA LEU A 253 10.23 17.27 -4.54
C LEU A 253 9.35 18.10 -5.49
N PRO A 254 8.41 17.49 -6.24
CA PRO A 254 7.45 18.25 -7.03
C PRO A 254 6.54 19.09 -6.12
N ALA A 255 5.99 20.17 -6.67
CA ALA A 255 4.93 20.91 -6.00
C ALA A 255 3.72 19.96 -5.73
N ILE A 256 2.96 20.23 -4.69
CA ILE A 256 1.71 19.54 -4.38
C ILE A 256 0.54 20.46 -4.72
N ILE A 257 -0.41 19.92 -5.49
CA ILE A 257 -1.74 20.51 -5.66
C ILE A 257 -2.74 19.63 -4.95
N ALA A 258 -3.13 20.04 -3.74
CA ALA A 258 -4.10 19.32 -2.91
C ALA A 258 -5.48 19.93 -3.05
N VAL A 259 -6.47 19.14 -3.47
CA VAL A 259 -7.84 19.59 -3.75
C VAL A 259 -8.82 18.81 -2.90
N PRO A 260 -9.50 19.48 -1.95
CA PRO A 260 -10.61 18.89 -1.24
C PRO A 260 -11.84 18.79 -2.16
N ILE A 261 -12.37 17.59 -2.31
CA ILE A 261 -13.50 17.29 -3.18
C ILE A 261 -14.79 17.33 -2.38
N PRO A 262 -15.73 18.25 -2.71
CA PRO A 262 -17.03 18.31 -2.04
C PRO A 262 -17.91 17.12 -2.44
N LEU A 263 -18.79 16.71 -1.52
CA LEU A 263 -19.80 15.67 -1.76
C LEU A 263 -19.19 14.39 -2.36
N LYS A 264 -17.94 14.07 -2.01
CA LYS A 264 -17.23 12.88 -2.50
C LYS A 264 -17.29 12.71 -4.02
N GLY A 265 -17.13 13.80 -4.77
CA GLY A 265 -17.08 13.79 -6.23
C GLY A 265 -18.41 13.67 -6.96
N LEU A 266 -19.55 13.77 -6.27
CA LEU A 266 -20.86 13.68 -6.92
C LEU A 266 -21.05 14.71 -8.04
N LEU A 267 -20.43 15.89 -7.91
CA LEU A 267 -20.50 16.97 -8.90
C LEU A 267 -19.33 16.97 -9.90
N THR A 268 -18.37 16.07 -9.72
CA THR A 268 -17.15 15.99 -10.55
C THR A 268 -16.84 14.50 -10.80
N PRO A 269 -17.58 13.80 -11.67
CA PRO A 269 -17.46 12.35 -11.87
C PRO A 269 -16.03 11.86 -12.24
N ASP A 270 -15.23 12.68 -12.93
CA ASP A 270 -13.87 12.35 -13.30
C ASP A 270 -12.96 12.04 -12.10
N VAL A 271 -13.26 12.57 -10.92
CA VAL A 271 -12.50 12.27 -9.71
C VAL A 271 -12.89 10.94 -9.06
N LEU A 272 -13.82 10.18 -9.62
CA LEU A 272 -14.27 8.87 -9.11
C LEU A 272 -13.71 7.69 -9.90
N ARG A 273 -12.72 7.91 -10.74
CA ARG A 273 -12.21 6.94 -11.72
C ARG A 273 -11.06 6.07 -11.20
N SER A 274 -10.83 6.00 -9.88
CA SER A 274 -9.80 5.14 -9.31
C SER A 274 -10.22 4.53 -7.97
N ASP A 275 -9.43 3.63 -7.45
CA ASP A 275 -9.70 2.74 -6.30
C ASP A 275 -9.98 3.44 -4.95
N HIS A 276 -9.79 4.74 -4.84
CA HIS A 276 -10.22 5.52 -3.66
C HIS A 276 -11.75 5.68 -3.58
N ALA A 277 -12.45 5.68 -4.73
CA ALA A 277 -13.88 5.95 -4.79
C ALA A 277 -14.75 4.94 -4.00
N PRO A 278 -14.51 3.62 -4.04
CA PRO A 278 -15.23 2.67 -3.21
C PRO A 278 -15.08 2.91 -1.70
N PHE A 279 -13.95 3.47 -1.23
CA PHE A 279 -13.76 3.84 0.17
C PHE A 279 -14.60 5.07 0.53
N TRP A 280 -14.65 6.09 -0.33
CA TRP A 280 -15.55 7.23 -0.15
C TRP A 280 -17.00 6.80 -0.03
N ALA A 281 -17.44 5.83 -0.86
CA ALA A 281 -18.80 5.28 -0.79
C ALA A 281 -19.08 4.56 0.55
N LYS A 282 -18.06 4.15 1.30
CA LYS A 282 -18.16 3.57 2.65
C LYS A 282 -17.90 4.59 3.76
N ASN A 283 -17.82 5.88 3.46
CA ASN A 283 -17.47 6.95 4.40
C ASN A 283 -16.09 6.78 5.06
N ILE A 284 -15.16 6.14 4.36
CA ILE A 284 -13.76 6.03 4.77
C ILE A 284 -12.99 7.09 4.01
N GLY A 285 -12.20 7.88 4.75
CA GLY A 285 -11.33 8.89 4.18
C GLY A 285 -10.29 8.29 3.25
N ALA A 286 -10.20 8.83 2.04
CA ALA A 286 -9.20 8.42 1.08
C ALA A 286 -8.67 9.62 0.30
N VAL A 287 -7.39 9.57 -0.05
CA VAL A 287 -6.78 10.46 -1.03
C VAL A 287 -6.36 9.65 -2.25
N MET A 288 -6.53 10.23 -3.45
CA MET A 288 -5.89 9.76 -4.67
C MET A 288 -4.71 10.69 -4.96
N VAL A 289 -3.55 10.09 -5.18
CA VAL A 289 -2.28 10.79 -5.38
C VAL A 289 -1.72 10.39 -6.73
N GLY A 290 -1.47 11.34 -7.62
CA GLY A 290 -0.99 11.00 -8.95
C GLY A 290 -0.54 12.17 -9.80
N ASP A 291 -0.14 11.86 -11.02
CA ASP A 291 0.32 12.82 -12.00
C ASP A 291 -0.80 13.40 -12.87
N THR A 292 -2.04 13.06 -12.57
CA THR A 292 -3.27 13.47 -13.27
C THR A 292 -3.64 12.70 -14.54
N ALA A 293 -2.96 11.58 -14.82
CA ALA A 293 -3.34 10.62 -15.87
C ALA A 293 -3.58 11.28 -17.25
N ASN A 294 -4.71 10.98 -17.88
CA ASN A 294 -5.09 11.50 -19.20
C ASN A 294 -5.18 13.03 -19.33
N PHE A 295 -5.18 13.75 -18.21
CA PHE A 295 -5.14 15.22 -18.22
C PHE A 295 -3.74 15.77 -18.49
N ARG A 296 -2.72 14.90 -18.49
CA ARG A 296 -1.32 15.25 -18.73
C ARG A 296 -0.60 14.27 -19.64
N ASN A 297 -0.76 12.95 -19.40
CA ASN A 297 0.01 11.89 -20.01
C ASN A 297 -0.62 11.45 -21.34
N PRO A 298 0.04 11.68 -22.52
CA PRO A 298 -0.48 11.24 -23.81
C PRO A 298 -0.36 9.72 -24.03
N HIS A 299 0.37 9.03 -23.16
CA HIS A 299 0.57 7.58 -23.22
C HIS A 299 -0.47 6.79 -22.41
N TYR A 300 -1.37 7.48 -21.68
CA TYR A 300 -2.44 6.87 -20.91
C TYR A 300 -3.26 5.89 -21.77
N HIS A 301 -3.36 4.64 -21.31
CA HIS A 301 -4.05 3.54 -22.00
C HIS A 301 -3.51 3.22 -23.41
N GLN A 302 -2.26 3.57 -23.72
CA GLN A 302 -1.65 3.36 -25.03
C GLN A 302 -0.54 2.29 -24.99
N PRO A 303 -0.24 1.65 -26.12
CA PRO A 303 0.92 0.75 -26.24
C PRO A 303 2.26 1.44 -25.96
N SER A 304 2.27 2.77 -25.99
CA SER A 304 3.44 3.60 -25.73
C SER A 304 3.62 3.95 -24.25
N ASP A 305 2.80 3.43 -23.33
CA ASP A 305 3.02 3.59 -21.89
C ASP A 305 4.15 2.66 -21.40
N THR A 306 5.38 3.10 -21.63
CA THR A 306 6.62 2.35 -21.44
C THR A 306 7.58 3.10 -20.48
N PRO A 307 8.57 2.44 -19.85
CA PRO A 307 9.44 3.04 -18.85
C PRO A 307 10.23 4.28 -19.33
N ASP A 308 10.50 4.38 -20.61
CA ASP A 308 11.21 5.50 -21.22
C ASP A 308 10.39 6.78 -21.37
N THR A 309 9.06 6.70 -21.20
CA THR A 309 8.17 7.87 -21.16
C THR A 309 8.12 8.57 -19.81
N LEU A 310 8.63 7.92 -18.76
CA LEU A 310 8.57 8.42 -17.39
C LEU A 310 9.70 9.41 -17.09
N ASP A 311 9.38 10.47 -16.34
CA ASP A 311 10.38 11.37 -15.81
C ASP A 311 10.99 10.83 -14.51
N ARG A 312 12.24 10.37 -14.59
CA ARG A 312 12.92 9.71 -13.46
C ARG A 312 13.06 10.62 -12.24
N ALA A 313 13.31 11.89 -12.44
CA ALA A 313 13.51 12.84 -11.33
C ALA A 313 12.17 13.20 -10.68
N PHE A 314 11.15 13.46 -11.49
CA PHE A 314 9.79 13.70 -11.02
C PHE A 314 9.27 12.48 -10.25
N PHE A 315 9.35 11.28 -10.81
CA PHE A 315 8.86 10.05 -10.19
C PHE A 315 9.53 9.77 -8.85
N ALA A 316 10.86 9.91 -8.75
CA ALA A 316 11.55 9.75 -7.48
C ALA A 316 11.10 10.80 -6.44
N GLY A 317 10.93 12.03 -6.86
CA GLY A 317 10.43 13.12 -6.00
C GLY A 317 8.97 12.93 -5.59
N ALA A 318 8.10 12.48 -6.50
CA ALA A 318 6.71 12.14 -6.25
C ALA A 318 6.59 11.00 -5.23
N THR A 319 7.35 9.93 -5.42
CA THR A 319 7.40 8.82 -4.44
C THR A 319 7.93 9.29 -3.08
N GLN A 320 8.93 10.19 -3.05
CA GLN A 320 9.42 10.75 -1.78
C GLN A 320 8.32 11.57 -1.07
N ARG A 321 7.47 12.32 -1.81
CA ARG A 321 6.29 12.99 -1.23
C ARG A 321 5.35 11.98 -0.56
N VAL A 322 5.08 10.87 -1.23
CA VAL A 322 4.25 9.78 -0.66
C VAL A 322 4.87 9.21 0.61
N VAL A 323 6.16 8.84 0.58
CA VAL A 323 6.87 8.31 1.76
C VAL A 323 6.82 9.30 2.92
N ASN A 324 7.02 10.58 2.67
CA ASN A 324 6.97 11.62 3.69
C ASN A 324 5.57 11.74 4.31
N ALA A 325 4.53 11.83 3.47
CA ALA A 325 3.14 11.96 3.93
C ALA A 325 2.68 10.71 4.70
N VAL A 326 2.96 9.51 4.18
CA VAL A 326 2.64 8.24 4.85
C VAL A 326 3.39 8.14 6.18
N THR A 327 4.66 8.57 6.26
CA THR A 327 5.41 8.62 7.52
C THR A 327 4.70 9.51 8.55
N THR A 328 4.31 10.72 8.15
CA THR A 328 3.57 11.66 9.01
C THR A 328 2.26 11.06 9.52
N LEU A 329 1.48 10.43 8.63
CA LEU A 329 0.22 9.78 8.99
C LEU A 329 0.44 8.62 9.96
N LEU A 330 1.46 7.79 9.74
CA LEU A 330 1.77 6.63 10.57
C LEU A 330 2.30 7.01 11.95
N ASP A 331 3.03 8.11 12.06
CA ASP A 331 3.61 8.57 13.34
C ASP A 331 2.60 9.39 14.18
N SER A 332 1.46 9.80 13.62
CA SER A 332 0.37 10.51 14.32
C SER A 332 -0.68 9.56 14.89
N ARG A 333 -1.33 10.00 15.98
CA ARG A 333 -2.54 9.37 16.56
C ARG A 333 -3.78 10.25 16.40
N GLU A 334 -3.63 11.41 15.81
CA GLU A 334 -4.71 12.39 15.65
C GLU A 334 -5.83 11.83 14.77
N ALA A 335 -7.06 12.24 15.05
CA ALA A 335 -8.21 11.86 14.20
C ALA A 335 -7.99 12.35 12.77
N LEU A 336 -8.32 11.49 11.80
CA LEU A 336 -8.21 11.83 10.36
C LEU A 336 -9.52 12.36 9.79
N THR A 337 -10.55 12.50 10.61
CA THR A 337 -11.81 13.17 10.28
C THR A 337 -11.73 14.65 10.56
N THR A 338 -12.29 15.46 9.67
CA THR A 338 -12.45 16.90 9.88
C THR A 338 -13.50 17.10 10.98
N THR A 339 -13.13 17.72 12.11
CA THR A 339 -14.12 18.13 13.10
C THR A 339 -14.99 19.23 12.49
N ALA A 340 -16.30 19.01 12.44
CA ALA A 340 -17.24 20.10 12.12
C ALA A 340 -17.12 21.16 13.23
N ASN A 341 -16.66 22.37 12.86
CA ASN A 341 -16.73 23.54 13.72
C ASN A 341 -18.13 24.14 13.68
#